data_e0b951043deb36d9f478dcdf75abf2af
#
_entry.id   e0b951043deb36d9f478dcdf75abf2af
#
_cell.length_a   1.000
_cell.length_b   1.000
_cell.length_c   1.000
_cell.angle_alpha   90.00
_cell.angle_beta   90.00
_cell.angle_gamma   90.00
#
_symmetry.space_group_name_H-M   'P 1'
#
loop_
_entity.id
_entity.type
_entity.pdbx_description
1 polymer ?
#
loop_
_entity_poly.entity_id
_entity_poly.type
_entity_poly.pdbx_seq_one_letter_code
_entity_poly.pdbx_strand_id
1 'polypeptide(L)'
;MIAACTVHIPLKNIPAHVVVIRGEKRLHNPPHWPTPTSTPSPSQAERPFLQVGDRIRVGRRGHLTFSYDGNRYRILHGSVTLKCDSVRIGRTARSPATGVLAVHLEAGQVNVRSGRHAREAIVLSREMLTFATRRHTYFVVKRNPRASLTSAYTLDRPIVAASAANPKLRVDTRASYTALADRRGIRLNVWQFDLSPLQRATTPGEHLPPFWAGGSCTVGCLPGGTIPGWPLKPFHQQHAIRAGIDELRPANFHVAVDIEANNFQPVYAIQSGYASVAVSGYKDTKVTVGNYTYWHIAPTVHSGQSVVAYKTELGAVENGFGHMAFSEGSDDAYLNPLRPGGPLRPYSDTEAPVIGVPEIFSDGRVIDHAFDPQSFIHKTSYLTPVLAPAALAWRLYDARGRAITGLEWALNSSGYISPSLKPVVLAPGATNPGFDCFYTRLICIPNWVYNLAGGLTEPLPFGRMARGRYRLTIYAWDFAGNTSALDYRFNFPLASSASMRSDEFGPLNPHFDP
;
A
#
# COMPACT_ATOMS: atom_id res chain seq x y z
N MET A 1 -17.56 -3.99 40.76
CA MET A 1 -17.78 -5.37 40.28
C MET A 1 -17.48 -5.37 38.78
N ILE A 2 -16.39 -6.04 38.36
CA ILE A 2 -16.08 -6.22 36.93
C ILE A 2 -16.99 -7.35 36.48
N ALA A 3 -17.89 -7.10 35.56
CA ALA A 3 -18.73 -8.14 34.97
C ALA A 3 -17.83 -9.22 34.38
N ALA A 4 -17.91 -10.43 34.89
CA ALA A 4 -17.13 -11.56 34.38
C ALA A 4 -17.56 -11.85 32.94
N CYS A 5 -16.63 -11.68 32.01
CA CYS A 5 -16.82 -12.04 30.62
C CYS A 5 -16.77 -13.56 30.51
N THR A 6 -17.92 -14.21 30.51
CA THR A 6 -17.98 -15.65 30.30
C THR A 6 -17.92 -15.90 28.79
N VAL A 7 -16.73 -16.23 28.30
CA VAL A 7 -16.50 -16.56 26.89
C VAL A 7 -16.41 -18.06 26.76
N HIS A 8 -17.31 -18.65 25.98
CA HIS A 8 -17.31 -20.06 25.64
C HIS A 8 -17.33 -20.19 24.13
N ILE A 9 -16.19 -20.50 23.54
CA ILE A 9 -16.05 -20.57 22.09
C ILE A 9 -15.91 -22.04 21.69
N PRO A 10 -16.95 -22.66 21.14
CA PRO A 10 -16.86 -24.04 20.70
C PRO A 10 -15.92 -24.18 19.51
N LEU A 11 -15.05 -25.16 19.55
CA LEU A 11 -14.18 -25.55 18.48
C LEU A 11 -14.68 -26.83 17.83
N LYS A 12 -14.61 -26.91 16.50
CA LYS A 12 -14.89 -28.17 15.80
C LYS A 12 -13.80 -29.21 16.09
N ASN A 13 -12.55 -28.79 15.99
CA ASN A 13 -11.34 -29.56 16.28
C ASN A 13 -10.19 -28.63 16.68
N ILE A 14 -9.25 -29.14 17.46
CA ILE A 14 -7.97 -28.47 17.68
C ILE A 14 -6.98 -29.07 16.66
N PRO A 15 -6.44 -28.27 15.71
CA PRO A 15 -5.50 -28.78 14.72
C PRO A 15 -4.20 -29.31 15.36
N ALA A 16 -3.56 -30.29 14.75
CA ALA A 16 -2.35 -30.94 15.27
C ALA A 16 -1.19 -29.98 15.64
N HIS A 17 -1.12 -28.84 14.97
CA HIS A 17 -0.11 -27.80 15.22
C HIS A 17 -0.53 -26.73 16.23
N VAL A 18 -1.64 -26.95 16.94
CA VAL A 18 -2.19 -26.01 17.91
C VAL A 18 -2.17 -26.63 19.30
N VAL A 19 -1.62 -25.91 20.25
CA VAL A 19 -1.64 -26.27 21.67
C VAL A 19 -2.43 -25.20 22.42
N VAL A 20 -3.48 -25.62 23.12
CA VAL A 20 -4.23 -24.76 24.02
C VAL A 20 -3.81 -25.10 25.44
N ILE A 21 -3.44 -24.09 26.20
CA ILE A 21 -3.00 -24.22 27.61
C ILE A 21 -4.02 -23.48 28.48
N ARG A 22 -4.62 -24.20 29.43
CA ARG A 22 -5.56 -23.67 30.42
C ARG A 22 -4.99 -23.86 31.80
N GLY A 23 -4.57 -22.79 32.46
CA GLY A 23 -3.75 -22.88 33.65
C GLY A 23 -2.46 -23.65 33.36
N GLU A 24 -2.19 -24.73 34.09
CA GLU A 24 -1.03 -25.61 33.84
C GLU A 24 -1.35 -26.79 32.89
N LYS A 25 -2.63 -27.00 32.56
CA LYS A 25 -3.07 -28.13 31.73
C LYS A 25 -2.95 -27.82 30.25
N ARG A 26 -2.32 -28.72 29.48
CA ARG A 26 -2.36 -28.71 28.02
C ARG A 26 -3.60 -29.48 27.56
N LEU A 27 -4.44 -28.82 26.78
CA LEU A 27 -5.56 -29.46 26.11
C LEU A 27 -5.04 -30.02 24.78
N HIS A 28 -4.87 -31.33 24.70
CA HIS A 28 -4.47 -32.01 23.48
C HIS A 28 -5.69 -32.68 22.83
N ASN A 29 -5.73 -32.69 21.51
CA ASN A 29 -6.50 -33.67 20.77
C ASN A 29 -5.85 -35.05 21.05
N PRO A 30 -6.59 -36.07 21.51
CA PRO A 30 -6.06 -37.41 21.60
C PRO A 30 -5.63 -37.87 20.18
N PRO A 31 -4.45 -38.50 20.02
CA PRO A 31 -3.89 -38.83 18.70
C PRO A 31 -4.68 -39.91 17.94
N HIS A 32 -5.68 -40.55 18.49
CA HIS A 32 -6.53 -41.53 17.80
C HIS A 32 -7.97 -41.48 18.33
N TRP A 33 -8.92 -41.10 17.46
CA TRP A 33 -10.29 -41.55 17.60
C TRP A 33 -10.36 -42.98 17.10
N PRO A 34 -10.90 -43.93 17.90
CA PRO A 34 -11.23 -45.23 17.36
C PRO A 34 -12.31 -45.05 16.28
N THR A 35 -12.11 -45.74 15.17
CA THR A 35 -13.11 -45.88 14.10
C THR A 35 -14.39 -46.38 14.73
N PRO A 36 -15.58 -45.82 14.45
CA PRO A 36 -16.82 -46.24 15.09
C PRO A 36 -17.21 -47.64 14.61
N THR A 37 -16.99 -48.62 15.43
CA THR A 37 -17.70 -49.89 15.33
C THR A 37 -18.82 -49.85 16.37
N SER A 38 -20.05 -49.80 15.84
CA SER A 38 -21.34 -50.05 16.53
C SER A 38 -21.67 -49.24 17.80
N THR A 39 -22.61 -48.31 17.61
CA THR A 39 -23.57 -47.69 18.53
C THR A 39 -23.58 -48.12 20.00
N PRO A 40 -23.40 -47.16 20.93
CA PRO A 40 -24.54 -46.52 21.56
C PRO A 40 -24.47 -44.98 21.45
N SER A 41 -25.65 -44.34 21.60
CA SER A 41 -25.87 -42.89 21.59
C SER A 41 -24.77 -42.15 22.37
N PRO A 42 -23.97 -41.27 21.78
CA PRO A 42 -22.94 -40.55 22.51
C PRO A 42 -23.62 -39.49 23.38
N SER A 43 -23.65 -39.70 24.67
CA SER A 43 -23.62 -38.61 25.65
C SER A 43 -22.60 -37.61 25.14
N GLN A 44 -23.01 -36.36 24.97
CA GLN A 44 -22.26 -35.24 24.41
C GLN A 44 -20.78 -35.30 24.83
N ALA A 45 -19.94 -35.90 24.00
CA ALA A 45 -18.50 -35.78 24.17
C ALA A 45 -18.20 -34.26 24.09
N GLU A 46 -17.74 -33.68 25.19
CA GLU A 46 -17.51 -32.26 25.34
C GLU A 46 -16.63 -31.77 24.17
N ARG A 47 -17.25 -31.07 23.27
CA ARG A 47 -16.50 -30.44 22.16
C ARG A 47 -15.46 -29.51 22.76
N PRO A 48 -14.22 -29.54 22.29
CA PRO A 48 -13.21 -28.64 22.79
C PRO A 48 -13.68 -27.19 22.63
N PHE A 49 -13.51 -26.40 23.65
CA PHE A 49 -13.88 -24.98 23.63
C PHE A 49 -12.75 -24.11 24.15
N LEU A 50 -12.70 -22.86 23.70
CA LEU A 50 -11.83 -21.84 24.25
C LEU A 50 -12.56 -20.99 25.27
N GLN A 51 -11.85 -20.57 26.31
CA GLN A 51 -12.35 -19.66 27.33
C GLN A 51 -11.34 -18.54 27.63
N VAL A 52 -11.79 -17.52 28.34
CA VAL A 52 -10.91 -16.48 28.87
C VAL A 52 -9.83 -17.11 29.75
N GLY A 53 -8.59 -16.65 29.56
CA GLY A 53 -7.40 -17.19 30.21
C GLY A 53 -6.66 -18.26 29.40
N ASP A 54 -7.29 -18.83 28.37
CA ASP A 54 -6.59 -19.80 27.53
C ASP A 54 -5.45 -19.14 26.76
N ARG A 55 -4.28 -19.78 26.80
CA ARG A 55 -3.12 -19.45 26.01
C ARG A 55 -3.02 -20.42 24.85
N ILE A 56 -2.97 -19.88 23.64
CA ILE A 56 -2.97 -20.64 22.40
C ILE A 56 -1.61 -20.47 21.73
N ARG A 57 -0.96 -21.59 21.43
CA ARG A 57 0.28 -21.62 20.64
C ARG A 57 0.01 -22.32 19.32
N VAL A 58 0.39 -21.67 18.23
CA VAL A 58 0.24 -22.17 16.86
C VAL A 58 1.63 -22.34 16.24
N GLY A 59 1.94 -23.53 15.77
CA GLY A 59 3.20 -23.84 15.12
C GLY A 59 3.34 -23.13 13.75
N ARG A 60 4.57 -23.11 13.20
CA ARG A 60 4.91 -22.34 11.99
C ARG A 60 4.04 -22.63 10.77
N ARG A 61 3.54 -23.86 10.61
CA ARG A 61 2.70 -24.29 9.48
C ARG A 61 1.22 -24.44 9.86
N GLY A 62 0.87 -24.09 11.09
CA GLY A 62 -0.48 -24.24 11.61
C GLY A 62 -1.29 -22.96 11.57
N HIS A 63 -2.59 -23.12 11.73
CA HIS A 63 -3.49 -22.02 12.05
C HIS A 63 -4.64 -22.51 12.93
N LEU A 64 -5.21 -21.60 13.73
CA LEU A 64 -6.46 -21.83 14.44
C LEU A 64 -7.46 -20.77 14.00
N THR A 65 -8.67 -21.20 13.67
CA THR A 65 -9.78 -20.30 13.35
C THR A 65 -10.91 -20.52 14.35
N PHE A 66 -11.43 -19.44 14.90
CA PHE A 66 -12.63 -19.44 15.72
C PHE A 66 -13.48 -18.21 15.45
N SER A 67 -14.75 -18.25 15.85
CA SER A 67 -15.66 -17.12 15.74
C SER A 67 -16.20 -16.75 17.12
N TYR A 68 -16.28 -15.46 17.38
CA TYR A 68 -16.87 -14.92 18.59
C TYR A 68 -17.55 -13.58 18.29
N ASP A 69 -18.77 -13.43 18.77
CA ASP A 69 -19.57 -12.19 18.66
C ASP A 69 -19.62 -11.60 17.25
N GLY A 70 -19.82 -12.47 16.25
CA GLY A 70 -19.86 -12.10 14.83
C GLY A 70 -18.50 -11.84 14.19
N ASN A 71 -17.43 -11.88 14.94
CA ASN A 71 -16.06 -11.75 14.43
C ASN A 71 -15.44 -13.12 14.21
N ARG A 72 -14.66 -13.26 13.14
CA ARG A 72 -13.86 -14.45 12.86
C ARG A 72 -12.39 -14.13 13.04
N TYR A 73 -11.74 -14.86 13.92
CA TYR A 73 -10.32 -14.75 14.24
C TYR A 73 -9.57 -15.92 13.62
N ARG A 74 -8.47 -15.65 12.95
CA ARG A 74 -7.54 -16.66 12.44
C ARG A 74 -6.15 -16.35 12.97
N ILE A 75 -5.68 -17.19 13.87
CA ILE A 75 -4.33 -17.11 14.42
C ILE A 75 -3.40 -17.91 13.50
N LEU A 76 -2.40 -17.26 12.96
CA LEU A 76 -1.34 -17.88 12.17
C LEU A 76 -0.07 -17.87 13.02
N HIS A 77 0.68 -18.95 13.04
CA HIS A 77 1.93 -19.12 13.78
C HIS A 77 2.15 -18.10 14.92
N GLY A 78 2.39 -18.58 16.13
CA GLY A 78 2.67 -17.69 17.25
C GLY A 78 1.94 -18.05 18.52
N SER A 79 1.75 -17.07 19.40
CA SER A 79 1.11 -17.25 20.70
C SER A 79 0.15 -16.10 20.99
N VAL A 80 -1.04 -16.45 21.44
CA VAL A 80 -2.05 -15.51 21.91
C VAL A 80 -2.64 -15.95 23.24
N THR A 81 -3.13 -14.99 24.02
CA THR A 81 -3.94 -15.24 25.22
C THR A 81 -5.29 -14.58 25.05
N LEU A 82 -6.36 -15.30 25.37
CA LEU A 82 -7.71 -14.76 25.36
C LEU A 82 -7.96 -14.02 26.69
N LYS A 83 -8.33 -12.75 26.62
CA LYS A 83 -8.65 -11.95 27.80
C LYS A 83 -9.99 -11.25 27.66
N CYS A 84 -10.58 -10.92 28.75
CA CYS A 84 -11.72 -10.04 28.83
C CYS A 84 -11.21 -8.68 29.28
N ASP A 85 -11.31 -7.70 28.39
CA ASP A 85 -10.87 -6.34 28.69
C ASP A 85 -12.04 -5.35 28.66
N SER A 86 -12.08 -4.46 29.65
CA SER A 86 -12.96 -3.30 29.67
C SER A 86 -12.27 -2.13 29.00
N VAL A 87 -12.07 -2.20 27.69
CA VAL A 87 -11.44 -1.09 26.96
C VAL A 87 -12.48 0.01 26.78
N ARG A 88 -12.28 1.17 27.42
CA ARG A 88 -13.04 2.38 27.13
C ARG A 88 -12.57 2.97 25.81
N ILE A 89 -13.26 2.63 24.73
CA ILE A 89 -12.99 3.14 23.40
C ILE A 89 -13.97 4.31 23.12
N GLY A 90 -13.47 5.54 23.14
CA GLY A 90 -14.18 6.71 22.61
C GLY A 90 -15.01 7.52 23.62
N ARG A 91 -15.42 8.72 23.18
CA ARG A 91 -16.14 9.74 23.96
C ARG A 91 -17.64 9.48 24.19
N THR A 92 -18.19 8.41 23.69
CA THR A 92 -19.60 8.08 23.90
C THR A 92 -19.73 7.17 25.11
N ALA A 93 -19.91 7.79 26.25
CA ALA A 93 -20.40 7.12 27.47
C ALA A 93 -21.83 6.64 27.24
N ARG A 94 -22.01 5.49 26.58
CA ARG A 94 -23.27 4.76 26.64
C ARG A 94 -22.97 3.33 26.99
N SER A 95 -23.33 3.02 28.21
CA SER A 95 -23.41 1.73 28.88
C SER A 95 -22.14 1.21 29.55
N PRO A 96 -22.26 0.76 30.83
CA PRO A 96 -21.15 0.15 31.52
C PRO A 96 -20.91 -1.24 30.96
N ALA A 97 -19.70 -1.43 30.45
CA ALA A 97 -18.92 -2.65 30.56
C ALA A 97 -19.64 -4.00 30.44
N THR A 98 -20.13 -4.33 29.31
CA THR A 98 -20.03 -5.75 28.93
C THR A 98 -18.59 -5.95 28.46
N GLY A 99 -17.81 -6.73 29.17
CA GLY A 99 -16.43 -7.02 28.83
C GLY A 99 -16.34 -7.54 27.38
N VAL A 100 -15.45 -7.00 26.60
CA VAL A 100 -15.23 -7.40 25.21
C VAL A 100 -14.08 -8.40 25.18
N LEU A 101 -14.23 -9.48 24.39
CA LEU A 101 -13.13 -10.42 24.19
C LEU A 101 -11.98 -9.70 23.46
N ALA A 102 -10.84 -9.65 24.10
CA ALA A 102 -9.60 -9.19 23.52
C ALA A 102 -8.65 -10.37 23.25
N VAL A 103 -8.10 -10.42 22.05
CA VAL A 103 -7.05 -11.35 21.69
C VAL A 103 -5.70 -10.70 21.95
N HIS A 104 -5.02 -11.14 23.01
CA HIS A 104 -3.68 -10.66 23.34
C HIS A 104 -2.64 -11.39 22.52
N LEU A 105 -2.05 -10.71 21.54
CA LEU A 105 -1.02 -11.24 20.67
C LEU A 105 0.35 -11.12 21.33
N GLU A 106 0.92 -12.25 21.75
CA GLU A 106 2.27 -12.32 22.33
C GLU A 106 3.35 -12.42 21.26
N ALA A 107 3.08 -13.15 20.18
CA ALA A 107 3.96 -13.32 19.03
C ALA A 107 3.18 -13.85 17.83
N GLY A 108 3.63 -13.54 16.62
CA GLY A 108 3.05 -14.08 15.38
C GLY A 108 2.00 -13.16 14.77
N GLN A 109 0.91 -13.73 14.25
CA GLN A 109 -0.08 -12.99 13.46
C GLN A 109 -1.51 -13.42 13.80
N VAL A 110 -2.39 -12.43 13.88
CA VAL A 110 -3.85 -12.62 14.00
C VAL A 110 -4.52 -11.86 12.87
N ASN A 111 -5.34 -12.57 12.10
CA ASN A 111 -6.22 -11.99 11.10
C ASN A 111 -7.64 -11.95 11.68
N VAL A 112 -8.31 -10.83 11.54
CA VAL A 112 -9.67 -10.62 12.05
C VAL A 112 -10.58 -10.20 10.92
N ARG A 113 -11.74 -10.85 10.81
CA ARG A 113 -12.81 -10.47 9.90
C ARG A 113 -14.11 -10.25 10.66
N SER A 114 -14.58 -9.01 10.66
CA SER A 114 -15.86 -8.64 11.28
C SER A 114 -17.03 -8.95 10.35
N GLY A 115 -18.07 -9.60 10.90
CA GLY A 115 -19.29 -9.89 10.17
C GLY A 115 -20.33 -8.76 10.24
N ARG A 116 -21.50 -9.01 9.64
CA ARG A 116 -22.62 -8.03 9.55
C ARG A 116 -23.15 -7.61 10.95
N HIS A 117 -23.14 -8.51 11.91
CA HIS A 117 -23.67 -8.30 13.26
C HIS A 117 -22.55 -8.25 14.32
N ALA A 118 -21.30 -8.14 13.85
CA ALA A 118 -20.16 -8.13 14.75
C ALA A 118 -20.17 -6.89 15.64
N ARG A 119 -19.83 -7.10 16.90
CA ARG A 119 -19.38 -6.06 17.80
C ARG A 119 -17.92 -5.72 17.54
N GLU A 120 -17.37 -4.83 18.35
CA GLU A 120 -15.98 -4.43 18.22
C GLU A 120 -15.04 -5.63 18.28
N ALA A 121 -14.09 -5.71 17.35
CA ALA A 121 -13.03 -6.70 17.36
C ALA A 121 -11.76 -6.06 17.90
N ILE A 122 -11.19 -6.64 18.95
CA ILE A 122 -10.02 -6.09 19.65
C ILE A 122 -8.86 -7.08 19.59
N VAL A 123 -7.70 -6.59 19.12
CA VAL A 123 -6.42 -7.29 19.25
C VAL A 123 -5.46 -6.39 20.01
N LEU A 124 -4.92 -6.91 21.10
CA LEU A 124 -3.95 -6.25 21.94
C LEU A 124 -2.57 -6.87 21.75
N SER A 125 -1.53 -6.07 21.81
CA SER A 125 -0.16 -6.53 22.01
C SER A 125 0.47 -5.70 23.12
N ARG A 126 1.72 -5.99 23.43
CA ARG A 126 2.47 -5.21 24.41
C ARG A 126 2.65 -3.75 23.96
N GLU A 127 2.73 -3.53 22.66
CA GLU A 127 3.04 -2.23 22.06
C GLU A 127 1.81 -1.51 21.53
N MET A 128 0.77 -2.26 21.13
CA MET A 128 -0.36 -1.73 20.37
C MET A 128 -1.71 -2.30 20.79
N LEU A 129 -2.70 -1.44 20.86
CA LEU A 129 -4.12 -1.76 20.87
C LEU A 129 -4.68 -1.52 19.47
N THR A 130 -5.26 -2.53 18.86
CA THR A 130 -5.89 -2.44 17.55
C THR A 130 -7.36 -2.82 17.64
N PHE A 131 -8.24 -2.03 17.07
CA PHE A 131 -9.67 -2.34 17.06
C PHE A 131 -10.36 -1.84 15.79
N ALA A 132 -11.38 -2.60 15.36
CA ALA A 132 -12.26 -2.22 14.28
C ALA A 132 -13.47 -1.50 14.84
N THR A 133 -13.75 -0.29 14.34
CA THR A 133 -14.91 0.51 14.75
C THR A 133 -16.13 0.26 13.86
N ARG A 134 -15.94 -0.42 12.73
CA ARG A 134 -16.99 -0.66 11.74
C ARG A 134 -17.15 -2.15 11.44
N ARG A 135 -18.35 -2.54 11.06
CA ARG A 135 -18.70 -3.90 10.59
C ARG A 135 -18.04 -4.15 9.23
N HIS A 136 -17.90 -5.42 8.86
CA HIS A 136 -17.27 -5.85 7.61
C HIS A 136 -15.81 -5.40 7.45
N THR A 137 -15.08 -5.28 8.55
CA THR A 137 -13.67 -4.92 8.51
C THR A 137 -12.81 -6.18 8.49
N TYR A 138 -11.81 -6.22 7.62
CA TYR A 138 -10.77 -7.23 7.63
C TYR A 138 -9.42 -6.57 7.94
N PHE A 139 -8.80 -6.99 9.03
CA PHE A 139 -7.52 -6.46 9.43
C PHE A 139 -6.58 -7.54 9.97
N VAL A 140 -5.30 -7.22 9.98
CA VAL A 140 -4.22 -8.11 10.39
C VAL A 140 -3.37 -7.40 11.42
N VAL A 141 -3.00 -8.11 12.48
CA VAL A 141 -2.04 -7.66 13.49
C VAL A 141 -0.89 -8.65 13.55
N LYS A 142 0.33 -8.17 13.41
CA LYS A 142 1.57 -8.95 13.52
C LYS A 142 2.41 -8.42 14.67
N ARG A 143 3.01 -9.31 15.44
CA ARG A 143 3.95 -8.96 16.51
C ARG A 143 5.26 -9.73 16.39
N ASN A 144 6.36 -8.99 16.33
CA ASN A 144 7.70 -9.53 16.47
C ASN A 144 8.24 -9.20 17.88
N PRO A 145 8.24 -10.14 18.82
CA PRO A 145 8.67 -9.88 20.19
C PRO A 145 10.17 -9.57 20.30
N ARG A 146 11.00 -10.09 19.38
CA ARG A 146 12.46 -9.82 19.37
C ARG A 146 12.76 -8.36 19.03
N ALA A 147 12.01 -7.80 18.09
CA ALA A 147 12.12 -6.40 17.70
C ALA A 147 11.30 -5.46 18.61
N SER A 148 10.50 -5.99 19.54
CA SER A 148 9.49 -5.24 20.30
C SER A 148 8.63 -4.38 19.38
N LEU A 149 8.18 -4.94 18.27
CA LEU A 149 7.46 -4.27 17.22
C LEU A 149 6.12 -4.97 16.97
N THR A 150 5.06 -4.18 16.96
CA THR A 150 3.74 -4.61 16.49
C THR A 150 3.33 -3.79 15.28
N SER A 151 2.80 -4.45 14.27
CA SER A 151 2.20 -3.82 13.10
C SER A 151 0.74 -4.23 12.96
N ALA A 152 -0.10 -3.28 12.53
CA ALA A 152 -1.50 -3.53 12.22
C ALA A 152 -1.88 -2.84 10.92
N TYR A 153 -2.58 -3.55 10.05
CA TYR A 153 -3.08 -3.01 8.79
C TYR A 153 -4.46 -3.55 8.46
N THR A 154 -5.21 -2.82 7.69
CA THR A 154 -6.54 -3.20 7.21
C THR A 154 -6.53 -3.36 5.69
N LEU A 155 -7.43 -4.22 5.21
CA LEU A 155 -7.55 -4.55 3.78
C LEU A 155 -8.79 -3.92 3.15
N ASP A 156 -9.70 -3.42 3.96
CA ASP A 156 -10.95 -2.84 3.47
C ASP A 156 -11.35 -1.56 4.22
N ARG A 157 -11.72 -1.64 5.48
CA ARG A 157 -12.26 -0.51 6.23
C ARG A 157 -11.29 -0.02 7.30
N PRO A 158 -11.34 1.28 7.64
CA PRO A 158 -10.44 1.83 8.65
C PRO A 158 -10.50 1.08 9.98
N ILE A 159 -9.34 0.92 10.59
CA ILE A 159 -9.16 0.45 11.95
C ILE A 159 -8.46 1.54 12.76
N VAL A 160 -8.65 1.51 14.05
CA VAL A 160 -7.90 2.37 14.98
C VAL A 160 -6.78 1.56 15.60
N ALA A 161 -5.58 2.08 15.53
CA ALA A 161 -4.43 1.57 16.24
C ALA A 161 -3.96 2.62 17.24
N ALA A 162 -3.78 2.21 18.50
CA ALA A 162 -3.34 3.08 19.58
C ALA A 162 -2.11 2.51 20.28
N SER A 163 -1.25 3.36 20.80
CA SER A 163 -0.17 2.92 21.67
C SER A 163 -0.70 2.27 22.93
N ALA A 164 -0.22 1.08 23.27
CA ALA A 164 -0.59 0.41 24.51
C ALA A 164 -0.11 1.17 25.76
N ALA A 165 1.02 1.89 25.65
CA ALA A 165 1.58 2.70 26.73
C ALA A 165 0.82 4.04 26.89
N ASN A 166 0.30 4.61 25.82
CA ASN A 166 -0.48 5.85 25.84
C ASN A 166 -1.63 5.79 24.83
N PRO A 167 -2.82 5.34 25.23
CA PRO A 167 -3.97 5.18 24.32
C PRO A 167 -4.50 6.50 23.70
N LYS A 168 -4.03 7.65 24.18
CA LYS A 168 -4.32 8.94 23.54
C LYS A 168 -3.56 9.11 22.23
N LEU A 169 -2.39 8.47 22.11
CA LEU A 169 -1.63 8.39 20.87
C LEU A 169 -2.22 7.28 20.01
N ARG A 170 -3.07 7.68 19.08
CA ARG A 170 -3.77 6.78 18.18
C ARG A 170 -3.70 7.26 16.75
N VAL A 171 -3.81 6.33 15.82
CA VAL A 171 -3.86 6.56 14.39
C VAL A 171 -5.02 5.78 13.78
N ASP A 172 -5.75 6.43 12.90
CA ASP A 172 -6.77 5.80 12.07
C ASP A 172 -6.07 5.20 10.84
N THR A 173 -5.98 3.88 10.82
CA THR A 173 -5.28 3.17 9.73
C THR A 173 -6.32 2.80 8.69
N ARG A 174 -6.23 3.42 7.51
CA ARG A 174 -7.07 3.08 6.33
C ARG A 174 -6.44 1.94 5.55
N ALA A 175 -7.17 1.39 4.59
CA ALA A 175 -6.60 0.45 3.62
C ALA A 175 -5.32 1.05 3.02
N SER A 176 -4.30 0.23 2.82
CA SER A 176 -2.94 0.63 2.40
C SER A 176 -2.03 1.27 3.45
N TYR A 177 -2.48 1.44 4.70
CA TYR A 177 -1.62 1.91 5.77
C TYR A 177 -1.37 0.82 6.82
N THR A 178 -0.16 0.78 7.33
CA THR A 178 0.23 -0.03 8.48
C THR A 178 0.54 0.88 9.66
N ALA A 179 -0.15 0.68 10.76
CA ALA A 179 0.27 1.24 12.03
C ALA A 179 1.44 0.42 12.58
N LEU A 180 2.51 1.07 12.97
CA LEU A 180 3.63 0.47 13.68
C LEU A 180 3.70 1.02 15.09
N ALA A 181 3.79 0.14 16.06
CA ALA A 181 4.06 0.52 17.45
C ALA A 181 5.29 -0.20 17.97
N ASP A 182 6.16 0.55 18.61
CA ASP A 182 7.33 0.07 19.34
C ASP A 182 7.39 0.74 20.72
N ARG A 183 8.52 0.58 21.43
CA ARG A 183 8.72 1.20 22.75
C ARG A 183 8.72 2.73 22.73
N ARG A 184 8.90 3.36 21.55
CA ARG A 184 8.96 4.82 21.36
C ARG A 184 7.60 5.43 21.09
N GLY A 185 6.60 4.64 20.71
CA GLY A 185 5.25 5.11 20.42
C GLY A 185 4.61 4.42 19.22
N ILE A 186 3.59 5.07 18.69
CA ILE A 186 2.87 4.60 17.50
C ILE A 186 3.11 5.56 16.34
N ARG A 187 3.29 5.00 15.15
CA ARG A 187 3.44 5.72 13.90
C ARG A 187 2.71 5.01 12.77
N LEU A 188 2.28 5.75 11.78
CA LEU A 188 1.83 5.17 10.53
C LEU A 188 3.03 4.86 9.65
N ASN A 189 3.02 3.65 9.12
CA ASN A 189 3.96 3.23 8.08
C ASN A 189 3.17 2.39 7.08
N VAL A 190 3.29 2.65 5.81
CA VAL A 190 2.58 1.87 4.78
C VAL A 190 3.27 0.55 4.48
N TRP A 191 4.45 0.37 5.02
CA TRP A 191 5.40 -0.60 4.52
C TRP A 191 5.39 -1.94 5.16
N GLN A 192 4.49 -2.73 5.21
CA GLN A 192 4.64 -4.19 5.46
C GLN A 192 3.36 -4.94 5.11
N PHE A 193 2.88 -4.71 3.91
CA PHE A 193 1.90 -5.62 3.35
C PHE A 193 2.58 -6.95 3.06
N ASP A 194 2.32 -7.93 3.89
CA ASP A 194 2.34 -9.29 3.43
C ASP A 194 1.02 -9.52 2.69
N LEU A 195 1.00 -9.14 1.44
CA LEU A 195 -0.14 -9.33 0.55
C LEU A 195 -0.29 -10.79 0.13
N SER A 196 0.64 -11.65 0.54
CA SER A 196 0.69 -13.06 0.18
C SER A 196 -0.60 -13.88 0.40
N PRO A 197 -1.51 -13.56 1.35
CA PRO A 197 -2.78 -14.27 1.43
C PRO A 197 -3.87 -13.76 0.50
N LEU A 198 -3.76 -12.56 -0.07
CA LEU A 198 -4.84 -11.88 -0.78
C LEU A 198 -4.53 -11.55 -2.22
N GLN A 199 -3.28 -11.37 -2.53
CA GLN A 199 -2.80 -11.09 -3.86
C GLN A 199 -1.89 -12.22 -4.30
N ARG A 200 -2.42 -13.08 -5.13
CA ARG A 200 -1.61 -13.77 -6.11
C ARG A 200 -1.61 -12.85 -7.33
N ALA A 201 -0.70 -11.87 -7.35
CA ALA A 201 -0.32 -11.28 -8.61
C ALA A 201 0.15 -12.43 -9.48
N THR A 202 -0.59 -12.74 -10.50
CA THR A 202 -0.22 -13.74 -11.48
C THR A 202 0.52 -13.01 -12.59
N THR A 203 1.54 -13.61 -13.12
CA THR A 203 2.05 -13.19 -14.42
C THR A 203 0.85 -13.21 -15.38
N PRO A 204 0.59 -12.12 -16.13
CA PRO A 204 -0.55 -12.10 -17.04
C PRO A 204 -0.50 -13.32 -17.96
N GLY A 205 -1.57 -14.11 -17.98
CA GLY A 205 -1.69 -15.27 -18.87
C GLY A 205 -1.92 -14.87 -20.34
N GLU A 206 -2.00 -13.58 -20.62
CA GLU A 206 -2.16 -13.02 -21.96
C GLU A 206 -1.01 -12.08 -22.31
N HIS A 207 -0.71 -11.98 -23.60
CA HIS A 207 0.26 -11.01 -24.09
C HIS A 207 -0.33 -9.61 -23.99
N LEU A 208 0.18 -8.82 -23.06
CA LEU A 208 -0.21 -7.42 -22.87
C LEU A 208 0.66 -6.51 -23.76
N PRO A 209 0.07 -5.46 -24.34
CA PRO A 209 0.87 -4.46 -25.02
C PRO A 209 1.78 -3.75 -24.00
N PRO A 210 3.02 -3.40 -24.37
CA PRO A 210 3.85 -2.58 -23.51
C PRO A 210 3.18 -1.22 -23.28
N PHE A 211 3.18 -0.72 -22.05
CA PHE A 211 2.58 0.59 -21.77
C PHE A 211 3.34 1.75 -22.42
N TRP A 212 4.57 1.53 -22.81
CA TRP A 212 5.38 2.47 -23.59
C TRP A 212 4.92 2.60 -25.06
N ALA A 213 3.78 2.01 -25.45
CA ALA A 213 3.30 2.02 -26.82
C ALA A 213 3.17 3.44 -27.35
N GLY A 214 3.98 3.77 -28.30
CA GLY A 214 4.09 5.09 -28.93
C GLY A 214 5.30 5.96 -28.49
N GLY A 215 6.02 5.55 -27.43
CA GLY A 215 7.15 6.30 -26.88
C GLY A 215 8.48 5.56 -26.79
N SER A 216 8.55 4.29 -27.20
CA SER A 216 9.81 3.56 -27.25
C SER A 216 10.54 3.90 -28.53
N CYS A 217 11.32 4.94 -28.49
CA CYS A 217 12.29 5.16 -29.52
C CYS A 217 13.57 4.41 -29.18
N THR A 218 13.91 3.43 -29.98
CA THR A 218 15.07 2.56 -29.69
C THR A 218 16.38 3.12 -30.26
N VAL A 219 16.34 4.05 -31.18
CA VAL A 219 17.54 4.64 -31.80
C VAL A 219 17.29 6.11 -32.17
N GLY A 220 18.21 6.98 -31.79
CA GLY A 220 18.22 8.37 -32.22
C GLY A 220 17.22 9.31 -31.52
N CYS A 221 16.67 8.91 -30.39
CA CYS A 221 15.62 9.64 -29.69
C CYS A 221 16.11 10.63 -28.66
N LEU A 222 17.36 10.56 -28.31
CA LEU A 222 17.93 11.52 -27.38
C LEU A 222 18.40 12.76 -28.15
N PRO A 223 18.17 13.94 -27.57
CA PRO A 223 18.69 15.17 -28.14
C PRO A 223 20.19 15.11 -28.40
N GLY A 224 20.65 15.78 -29.47
CA GLY A 224 22.07 15.82 -29.82
C GLY A 224 22.94 16.25 -28.64
N GLY A 225 24.10 15.63 -28.50
CA GLY A 225 25.02 15.87 -27.39
C GLY A 225 24.67 15.19 -26.07
N THR A 226 23.59 14.41 -26.02
CA THR A 226 23.23 13.57 -24.86
C THR A 226 24.00 12.27 -24.88
N ILE A 227 24.55 11.91 -23.73
CA ILE A 227 25.16 10.61 -23.46
C ILE A 227 24.29 9.94 -22.35
N PRO A 228 23.68 8.76 -22.63
CA PRO A 228 22.88 8.08 -21.62
C PRO A 228 23.69 7.75 -20.36
N GLY A 229 23.08 7.97 -19.22
CA GLY A 229 23.69 7.74 -17.91
C GLY A 229 22.99 8.56 -16.83
N TRP A 230 23.61 8.65 -15.67
CA TRP A 230 23.08 9.34 -14.51
C TRP A 230 23.83 10.66 -14.25
N PRO A 231 23.15 11.71 -13.77
CA PRO A 231 23.80 13.00 -13.51
C PRO A 231 24.71 13.01 -12.27
N LEU A 232 24.75 11.89 -11.55
CA LEU A 232 25.56 11.67 -10.35
C LEU A 232 26.63 10.60 -10.62
N LYS A 233 27.77 10.72 -9.97
CA LYS A 233 28.78 9.64 -10.02
C LYS A 233 28.37 8.45 -9.14
N PRO A 234 28.63 7.21 -9.62
CA PRO A 234 29.19 6.82 -10.91
C PRO A 234 28.15 6.94 -12.03
N PHE A 235 28.52 7.57 -13.15
CA PHE A 235 27.58 7.98 -14.21
C PHE A 235 26.88 6.84 -14.96
N HIS A 236 27.51 5.69 -15.06
CA HIS A 236 27.00 4.53 -15.80
C HIS A 236 26.60 3.38 -14.87
N GLN A 237 26.20 3.74 -13.67
CA GLN A 237 25.66 2.83 -12.68
C GLN A 237 24.32 3.38 -12.18
N GLN A 238 23.35 2.50 -11.97
CA GLN A 238 22.03 2.90 -11.48
C GLN A 238 22.12 3.54 -10.11
N HIS A 239 21.37 4.64 -9.94
CA HIS A 239 21.13 5.28 -8.66
C HIS A 239 19.72 4.96 -8.15
N ALA A 240 19.53 5.00 -6.85
CA ALA A 240 18.24 4.79 -6.24
C ALA A 240 17.30 5.94 -6.60
N ILE A 241 16.05 5.59 -6.89
CA ILE A 241 14.97 6.52 -7.20
C ILE A 241 14.09 6.68 -5.98
N ARG A 242 13.73 7.91 -5.70
CA ARG A 242 12.91 8.30 -4.57
C ARG A 242 11.48 8.61 -4.98
N ALA A 243 11.28 9.16 -6.16
CA ALA A 243 9.99 9.45 -6.74
C ALA A 243 10.07 9.39 -8.26
N GLY A 244 9.01 8.90 -8.89
CA GLY A 244 8.84 8.87 -10.35
C GLY A 244 8.12 10.09 -10.89
N ILE A 245 8.06 10.18 -12.21
CA ILE A 245 7.15 11.12 -12.89
C ILE A 245 5.69 10.73 -12.57
N ASP A 246 4.80 11.72 -12.59
CA ASP A 246 3.36 11.59 -12.32
C ASP A 246 2.99 11.13 -10.90
N GLU A 247 3.92 11.11 -9.98
CA GLU A 247 3.55 10.99 -8.59
C GLU A 247 2.76 12.21 -8.11
N LEU A 248 1.77 11.95 -7.28
CA LEU A 248 0.92 12.99 -6.72
C LEU A 248 1.75 14.01 -5.92
N ARG A 249 1.54 15.29 -6.22
CA ARG A 249 2.00 16.45 -5.45
C ARG A 249 0.79 17.28 -5.00
N PRO A 250 0.91 18.19 -4.04
CA PRO A 250 -0.24 18.96 -3.55
C PRO A 250 -1.05 19.65 -4.66
N ALA A 251 -0.40 20.35 -5.56
CA ALA A 251 -1.05 21.11 -6.64
C ALA A 251 -1.06 20.41 -8.01
N ASN A 252 -0.10 19.52 -8.27
CA ASN A 252 0.16 18.95 -9.60
C ASN A 252 0.59 17.48 -9.51
N PHE A 253 1.06 16.93 -10.61
CA PHE A 253 1.87 15.72 -10.65
C PHE A 253 3.36 16.06 -10.68
N HIS A 254 4.19 15.13 -10.28
CA HIS A 254 5.64 15.28 -10.31
C HIS A 254 6.17 15.27 -11.75
N VAL A 255 6.93 16.28 -12.12
CA VAL A 255 7.44 16.47 -13.48
C VAL A 255 8.80 15.81 -13.73
N ALA A 256 9.36 15.16 -12.73
CA ALA A 256 10.74 14.70 -12.72
C ALA A 256 10.88 13.28 -12.15
N VAL A 257 12.08 12.77 -12.16
CA VAL A 257 12.52 11.61 -11.37
C VAL A 257 13.42 12.12 -10.25
N ASP A 258 13.04 11.85 -9.00
CA ASP A 258 13.87 12.17 -7.83
C ASP A 258 14.93 11.08 -7.66
N ILE A 259 16.20 11.46 -7.80
CA ILE A 259 17.36 10.58 -7.68
C ILE A 259 17.97 10.81 -6.30
N GLU A 260 18.09 9.75 -5.49
CA GLU A 260 18.72 9.85 -4.19
C GLU A 260 20.16 10.34 -4.30
N ALA A 261 20.51 11.31 -3.46
CA ALA A 261 21.84 11.89 -3.39
C ALA A 261 22.12 12.44 -1.99
N ASN A 262 23.39 12.51 -1.64
CA ASN A 262 23.79 13.23 -0.43
C ASN A 262 23.71 14.74 -0.64
N ASN A 263 23.41 15.49 0.40
CA ASN A 263 23.59 16.93 0.38
C ASN A 263 25.02 17.27 -0.04
N PHE A 264 25.17 18.28 -0.87
CA PHE A 264 26.44 18.73 -1.43
C PHE A 264 27.10 17.76 -2.41
N GLN A 265 26.43 16.68 -2.81
CA GLN A 265 26.94 15.78 -3.85
C GLN A 265 26.98 16.50 -5.20
N PRO A 266 28.11 16.44 -5.93
CA PRO A 266 28.23 17.07 -7.24
C PRO A 266 27.28 16.49 -8.28
N VAL A 267 26.67 17.37 -9.07
CA VAL A 267 25.73 17.05 -10.16
C VAL A 267 26.34 17.47 -11.48
N TYR A 268 26.27 16.61 -12.49
CA TYR A 268 26.90 16.81 -13.79
C TYR A 268 25.88 16.83 -14.91
N ALA A 269 26.18 17.62 -15.97
CA ALA A 269 25.40 17.56 -17.19
C ALA A 269 25.51 16.19 -17.86
N ILE A 270 24.38 15.65 -18.34
CA ILE A 270 24.38 14.45 -19.21
C ILE A 270 24.29 14.82 -20.71
N GLN A 271 24.11 16.10 -21.00
CA GLN A 271 24.08 16.67 -22.34
C GLN A 271 25.07 17.82 -22.42
N SER A 272 25.80 17.91 -23.53
CA SER A 272 26.63 19.07 -23.82
C SER A 272 25.76 20.20 -24.40
N GLY A 273 26.04 21.43 -24.04
CA GLY A 273 25.26 22.60 -24.48
C GLY A 273 25.60 23.87 -23.70
N TYR A 274 24.63 24.73 -23.51
CA TYR A 274 24.74 25.94 -22.70
C TYR A 274 23.82 25.82 -21.48
N ALA A 275 24.33 26.20 -20.33
CA ALA A 275 23.54 26.20 -19.09
C ALA A 275 22.58 27.39 -19.05
N SER A 276 21.40 27.18 -18.53
CA SER A 276 20.46 28.22 -18.11
C SER A 276 20.16 28.01 -16.65
N VAL A 277 20.36 29.01 -15.79
CA VAL A 277 20.14 28.95 -14.36
C VAL A 277 18.91 29.76 -14.01
N ALA A 278 18.00 29.16 -13.28
CA ALA A 278 16.79 29.82 -12.78
C ALA A 278 16.53 29.45 -11.32
N VAL A 279 15.96 30.38 -10.58
CA VAL A 279 15.48 30.17 -9.19
C VAL A 279 13.97 30.15 -9.22
N SER A 280 13.38 29.08 -8.72
CA SER A 280 11.94 28.89 -8.64
C SER A 280 11.57 28.72 -7.16
N GLY A 281 11.35 29.85 -6.48
CA GLY A 281 11.04 29.85 -5.05
C GLY A 281 12.24 29.80 -4.12
N TYR A 282 11.98 29.62 -2.83
CA TYR A 282 13.04 29.51 -1.81
C TYR A 282 13.72 28.15 -1.91
N LYS A 283 15.04 28.16 -2.15
CA LYS A 283 15.87 26.96 -2.28
C LYS A 283 15.40 25.96 -3.38
N ASP A 284 14.80 26.44 -4.42
CA ASP A 284 14.40 25.62 -5.57
C ASP A 284 15.12 26.12 -6.83
N THR A 285 16.42 26.00 -6.80
CA THR A 285 17.26 26.38 -7.95
C THR A 285 17.36 25.23 -8.93
N LYS A 286 17.30 25.56 -10.20
CA LYS A 286 17.44 24.62 -11.30
C LYS A 286 18.44 25.09 -12.32
N VAL A 287 19.11 24.12 -12.94
CA VAL A 287 19.96 24.33 -14.12
C VAL A 287 19.37 23.52 -15.26
N THR A 288 19.17 24.17 -16.39
CA THR A 288 18.71 23.50 -17.63
C THR A 288 19.85 23.48 -18.63
N VAL A 289 20.09 22.32 -19.26
CA VAL A 289 21.04 22.14 -20.36
C VAL A 289 20.32 21.42 -21.49
N GLY A 290 20.08 22.12 -22.57
CA GLY A 290 19.33 21.59 -23.71
C GLY A 290 17.92 21.16 -23.28
N ASN A 291 17.63 19.87 -23.33
CA ASN A 291 16.32 19.31 -23.04
C ASN A 291 16.14 18.82 -21.59
N TYR A 292 17.17 18.95 -20.76
CA TYR A 292 17.19 18.41 -19.41
C TYR A 292 17.29 19.47 -18.35
N THR A 293 16.48 19.34 -17.29
CA THR A 293 16.53 20.22 -16.12
C THR A 293 16.93 19.44 -14.88
N TYR A 294 17.86 20.01 -14.15
CA TYR A 294 18.44 19.51 -12.89
C TYR A 294 17.96 20.42 -11.77
N TRP A 295 17.12 19.90 -10.89
CA TRP A 295 16.48 20.63 -9.79
C TRP A 295 17.14 20.34 -8.46
N HIS A 296 16.93 21.23 -7.50
CA HIS A 296 17.42 21.12 -6.13
C HIS A 296 18.95 21.10 -6.04
N ILE A 297 19.57 21.88 -6.88
CA ILE A 297 21.04 22.03 -6.89
C ILE A 297 21.45 23.49 -6.66
N ALA A 298 22.47 23.69 -5.84
CA ALA A 298 23.17 24.96 -5.73
C ALA A 298 24.14 25.09 -6.92
N PRO A 299 23.87 25.95 -7.92
CA PRO A 299 24.64 25.96 -9.15
C PRO A 299 26.05 26.52 -8.95
N THR A 300 27.01 25.94 -9.67
CA THR A 300 28.38 26.47 -9.83
C THR A 300 28.59 27.07 -11.22
N VAL A 301 27.63 26.85 -12.12
CA VAL A 301 27.61 27.43 -13.46
C VAL A 301 26.71 28.66 -13.52
N HIS A 302 26.88 29.50 -14.56
CA HIS A 302 26.00 30.62 -14.82
C HIS A 302 25.26 30.44 -16.18
N SER A 303 24.18 31.20 -16.38
CA SER A 303 23.45 31.19 -17.65
C SER A 303 24.35 31.62 -18.80
N GLY A 304 24.29 30.89 -19.92
CA GLY A 304 25.16 31.09 -21.09
C GLY A 304 26.51 30.38 -21.00
N GLN A 305 26.87 29.75 -19.90
CA GLN A 305 28.11 28.98 -19.80
C GLN A 305 28.03 27.70 -20.64
N SER A 306 29.10 27.45 -21.42
CA SER A 306 29.24 26.19 -22.16
C SER A 306 29.54 25.05 -21.20
N VAL A 307 28.84 23.94 -21.35
CA VAL A 307 28.98 22.72 -20.51
C VAL A 307 29.20 21.50 -21.40
N VAL A 308 29.97 20.55 -20.89
CA VAL A 308 30.29 19.30 -21.56
C VAL A 308 29.75 18.14 -20.70
N ALA A 309 29.03 17.23 -21.33
CA ALA A 309 28.44 16.06 -20.66
C ALA A 309 29.49 15.28 -19.86
N TYR A 310 29.16 14.95 -18.61
CA TYR A 310 29.97 14.24 -17.61
C TYR A 310 31.32 14.85 -17.25
N LYS A 311 31.61 16.04 -17.75
CA LYS A 311 32.83 16.79 -17.42
C LYS A 311 32.54 18.05 -16.61
N THR A 312 31.48 18.76 -16.98
CA THR A 312 31.11 20.00 -16.30
C THR A 312 30.20 19.70 -15.12
N GLU A 313 30.64 20.06 -13.95
CA GLU A 313 29.82 20.10 -12.74
C GLU A 313 28.85 21.28 -12.85
N LEU A 314 27.56 21.01 -12.76
CA LEU A 314 26.50 22.03 -12.82
C LEU A 314 26.30 22.73 -11.47
N GLY A 315 26.61 22.02 -10.40
CA GLY A 315 26.42 22.43 -9.03
C GLY A 315 26.42 21.23 -8.09
N ALA A 316 25.98 21.45 -6.89
CA ALA A 316 25.87 20.39 -5.87
C ALA A 316 24.45 20.32 -5.33
N VAL A 317 24.02 19.13 -4.91
CA VAL A 317 22.72 18.91 -4.26
C VAL A 317 22.55 19.87 -3.10
N GLU A 318 21.46 20.61 -3.08
CA GLU A 318 21.21 21.63 -2.08
C GLU A 318 20.98 21.04 -0.69
N ASN A 319 21.45 21.74 0.32
CA ASN A 319 21.38 21.26 1.70
C ASN A 319 19.92 21.09 2.17
N GLY A 320 19.61 19.92 2.68
CA GLY A 320 18.29 19.56 3.23
C GLY A 320 17.40 18.78 2.27
N PHE A 321 17.74 18.65 0.98
CA PHE A 321 16.94 17.87 0.02
C PHE A 321 17.24 16.37 0.07
N GLY A 322 18.51 15.97 0.16
CA GLY A 322 18.91 14.56 0.13
C GLY A 322 18.57 13.85 -1.17
N HIS A 323 18.34 14.62 -2.24
CA HIS A 323 18.09 14.17 -3.60
C HIS A 323 18.28 15.33 -4.58
N MET A 324 18.40 14.99 -5.84
CA MET A 324 18.18 15.91 -6.95
C MET A 324 16.98 15.42 -7.78
N ALA A 325 16.26 16.32 -8.42
CA ALA A 325 15.23 15.93 -9.37
C ALA A 325 15.72 16.16 -10.81
N PHE A 326 15.38 15.23 -11.70
CA PHE A 326 15.79 15.25 -13.09
C PHE A 326 14.59 15.15 -14.00
N SER A 327 14.37 16.14 -14.86
CA SER A 327 13.30 16.15 -15.85
C SER A 327 13.82 16.26 -17.27
N GLU A 328 13.06 15.70 -18.22
CA GLU A 328 13.28 15.79 -19.66
C GLU A 328 12.09 16.47 -20.31
N GLY A 329 12.33 17.56 -21.02
CA GLY A 329 11.27 18.39 -21.62
C GLY A 329 10.96 19.64 -20.80
N SER A 330 9.92 20.36 -21.21
CA SER A 330 9.45 21.61 -20.60
C SER A 330 7.96 21.82 -20.87
N ASP A 331 7.36 22.81 -20.21
CA ASP A 331 6.03 23.36 -20.52
C ASP A 331 4.93 22.30 -20.63
N ASP A 332 4.83 21.43 -19.62
CA ASP A 332 3.90 20.29 -19.53
C ASP A 332 4.10 19.21 -20.61
N ALA A 333 5.15 19.32 -21.43
CA ALA A 333 5.56 18.29 -22.39
C ALA A 333 6.75 17.47 -21.86
N TYR A 334 6.69 17.07 -20.59
CA TYR A 334 7.74 16.26 -20.00
C TYR A 334 7.62 14.80 -20.43
N LEU A 335 8.76 14.19 -20.70
CA LEU A 335 8.88 12.76 -21.01
C LEU A 335 9.40 12.03 -19.78
N ASN A 336 9.04 10.76 -19.66
CA ASN A 336 9.61 9.93 -18.60
C ASN A 336 11.08 9.58 -18.90
N PRO A 337 12.04 10.04 -18.09
CA PRO A 337 13.47 9.80 -18.35
C PRO A 337 13.87 8.32 -18.21
N LEU A 338 13.05 7.50 -17.55
CA LEU A 338 13.27 6.07 -17.35
C LEU A 338 12.73 5.21 -18.50
N ARG A 339 11.98 5.77 -19.46
CA ARG A 339 11.43 5.01 -20.58
C ARG A 339 12.50 4.25 -21.35
N PRO A 340 12.17 3.16 -22.06
CA PRO A 340 13.11 2.51 -22.97
C PRO A 340 13.71 3.53 -23.96
N GLY A 341 15.03 3.53 -24.10
CA GLY A 341 15.74 4.54 -24.89
C GLY A 341 15.83 5.94 -24.26
N GLY A 342 15.32 6.11 -23.04
CA GLY A 342 15.46 7.37 -22.29
C GLY A 342 16.88 7.62 -21.77
N PRO A 343 17.15 8.82 -21.21
CA PRO A 343 18.50 9.24 -20.84
C PRO A 343 19.04 8.56 -19.59
N LEU A 344 18.21 8.21 -18.58
CA LEU A 344 18.68 7.60 -17.34
C LEU A 344 18.94 6.10 -17.53
N ARG A 345 20.19 5.73 -17.80
CA ARG A 345 20.63 4.34 -18.04
C ARG A 345 21.98 4.05 -17.37
N PRO A 346 22.26 2.79 -16.89
CA PRO A 346 21.28 1.70 -16.84
C PRO A 346 20.15 1.98 -15.85
N TYR A 347 18.98 1.41 -16.12
CA TYR A 347 17.87 1.31 -15.18
C TYR A 347 17.28 -0.09 -15.26
N SER A 348 17.13 -0.73 -14.11
CA SER A 348 16.51 -2.04 -13.98
C SER A 348 15.80 -2.14 -12.63
N ASP A 349 14.69 -2.83 -12.63
CA ASP A 349 13.94 -3.25 -11.46
C ASP A 349 13.47 -4.68 -11.70
N THR A 350 13.38 -5.49 -10.66
CA THR A 350 12.96 -6.88 -10.71
C THR A 350 11.70 -7.15 -9.87
N GLU A 351 11.25 -6.15 -9.11
CA GLU A 351 10.03 -6.22 -8.35
C GLU A 351 8.85 -5.76 -9.24
N ALA A 352 7.77 -6.53 -9.22
CA ALA A 352 6.57 -6.16 -9.95
C ALA A 352 5.65 -5.29 -9.09
N PRO A 353 4.83 -4.41 -9.70
CA PRO A 353 3.88 -3.58 -8.98
C PRO A 353 2.89 -4.39 -8.16
N VAL A 354 2.44 -3.79 -7.09
CA VAL A 354 1.42 -4.35 -6.19
C VAL A 354 0.08 -3.67 -6.48
N ILE A 355 -0.96 -4.50 -6.61
CA ILE A 355 -2.33 -4.07 -6.86
C ILE A 355 -3.17 -4.41 -5.63
N GLY A 356 -3.99 -3.48 -5.15
CA GLY A 356 -4.91 -3.65 -4.04
C GLY A 356 -6.14 -4.48 -4.40
N VAL A 357 -7.10 -4.50 -3.49
CA VAL A 357 -8.41 -5.09 -3.77
C VAL A 357 -9.35 -3.98 -4.22
N PRO A 358 -9.87 -4.03 -5.46
CA PRO A 358 -10.68 -2.95 -5.99
C PRO A 358 -12.01 -2.80 -5.24
N GLU A 359 -12.47 -1.58 -5.12
CA GLU A 359 -13.81 -1.24 -4.70
C GLU A 359 -14.65 -0.90 -5.93
N ILE A 360 -15.77 -1.64 -6.10
CA ILE A 360 -16.70 -1.45 -7.21
C ILE A 360 -17.96 -0.77 -6.68
N PHE A 361 -18.31 0.38 -7.25
CA PHE A 361 -19.51 1.16 -6.90
C PHE A 361 -20.70 0.75 -7.74
N SER A 362 -21.91 1.06 -7.23
CA SER A 362 -23.18 0.73 -7.91
C SER A 362 -23.38 1.46 -9.23
N ASP A 363 -22.66 2.54 -9.47
CA ASP A 363 -22.65 3.29 -10.73
C ASP A 363 -21.62 2.79 -11.75
N GLY A 364 -20.89 1.74 -11.42
CA GLY A 364 -19.86 1.14 -12.28
C GLY A 364 -18.47 1.75 -12.11
N ARG A 365 -18.29 2.75 -11.26
CA ARG A 365 -16.94 3.22 -10.93
C ARG A 365 -16.16 2.15 -10.19
N VAL A 366 -14.86 2.14 -10.40
CA VAL A 366 -13.91 1.26 -9.71
C VAL A 366 -12.74 2.08 -9.23
N ILE A 367 -12.40 1.94 -7.97
CA ILE A 367 -11.16 2.49 -7.42
C ILE A 367 -10.27 1.38 -6.88
N ASP A 368 -8.98 1.59 -6.92
CA ASP A 368 -8.00 0.66 -6.36
C ASP A 368 -6.73 1.37 -5.92
N HIS A 369 -6.00 0.71 -5.05
CA HIS A 369 -4.66 1.10 -4.62
C HIS A 369 -3.63 0.34 -5.44
N ALA A 370 -2.62 1.03 -5.92
CA ALA A 370 -1.48 0.40 -6.54
C ALA A 370 -0.19 1.16 -6.22
N PHE A 371 0.91 0.43 -6.12
CA PHE A 371 2.24 0.98 -5.91
C PHE A 371 3.30 0.03 -6.47
N ASP A 372 4.48 0.54 -6.67
CA ASP A 372 5.60 -0.17 -7.22
C ASP A 372 6.75 -0.27 -6.20
N PRO A 373 7.01 -1.48 -5.64
CA PRO A 373 8.20 -1.72 -4.84
C PRO A 373 9.43 -1.69 -5.74
N GLN A 374 10.55 -1.21 -5.18
CA GLN A 374 11.79 -1.11 -5.93
C GLN A 374 12.78 -2.19 -5.48
N SER A 375 13.38 -2.91 -6.42
CA SER A 375 14.45 -3.88 -6.13
C SER A 375 15.78 -3.20 -5.81
N PHE A 376 16.03 -2.02 -6.34
CA PHE A 376 17.21 -1.22 -6.06
C PHE A 376 16.88 -0.06 -5.14
N ILE A 377 17.18 -0.24 -3.85
CA ILE A 377 16.86 0.74 -2.80
C ILE A 377 18.13 1.14 -2.08
N HIS A 378 18.31 2.44 -1.88
CA HIS A 378 19.25 2.94 -0.89
C HIS A 378 18.48 3.16 0.42
N LYS A 379 18.96 2.58 1.52
CA LYS A 379 18.32 2.70 2.84
C LYS A 379 18.56 4.10 3.40
N THR A 380 17.72 5.06 3.03
CA THR A 380 17.66 6.33 3.75
C THR A 380 16.53 6.31 4.77
N SER A 381 16.72 7.01 5.87
CA SER A 381 15.81 6.99 7.03
C SER A 381 14.47 7.70 6.80
N TYR A 382 14.25 8.32 5.64
CA TYR A 382 13.14 9.25 5.42
C TYR A 382 12.13 8.79 4.36
N LEU A 383 12.45 7.75 3.58
CA LEU A 383 11.74 7.52 2.35
C LEU A 383 11.27 6.10 2.20
N THR A 384 10.17 6.01 1.53
CA THR A 384 9.61 4.75 1.13
C THR A 384 10.25 4.33 -0.18
N PRO A 385 10.69 3.10 -0.26
CA PRO A 385 11.24 2.57 -1.51
C PRO A 385 10.12 2.18 -2.48
N VAL A 386 8.97 2.87 -2.45
CA VAL A 386 7.86 2.64 -3.38
C VAL A 386 7.65 3.83 -4.28
N LEU A 387 7.38 3.55 -5.53
CA LEU A 387 6.98 4.51 -6.53
C LEU A 387 5.50 4.34 -6.88
N ALA A 388 4.92 5.34 -7.54
CA ALA A 388 3.69 5.14 -8.26
C ALA A 388 3.90 4.09 -9.37
N PRO A 389 2.91 3.25 -9.70
CA PRO A 389 3.02 2.39 -10.86
C PRO A 389 3.16 3.24 -12.12
N ALA A 390 3.91 2.74 -13.09
CA ALA A 390 4.10 3.44 -14.36
C ALA A 390 2.85 3.44 -15.22
N ALA A 391 2.04 2.40 -15.12
CA ALA A 391 0.75 2.33 -15.80
C ALA A 391 -0.22 1.40 -15.06
N LEU A 392 -1.51 1.68 -15.24
CA LEU A 392 -2.63 0.86 -14.78
C LEU A 392 -3.63 0.68 -15.91
N ALA A 393 -4.10 -0.53 -16.09
CA ALA A 393 -5.18 -0.83 -17.02
C ALA A 393 -6.09 -1.90 -16.45
N TRP A 394 -7.27 -2.05 -17.04
CA TRP A 394 -8.21 -3.09 -16.65
C TRP A 394 -8.97 -3.67 -17.84
N ARG A 395 -9.51 -4.87 -17.65
CA ARG A 395 -10.41 -5.55 -18.62
C ARG A 395 -11.47 -6.34 -17.87
N LEU A 396 -12.71 -6.29 -18.37
CA LEU A 396 -13.84 -7.02 -17.82
C LEU A 396 -14.13 -8.28 -18.64
N TYR A 397 -14.39 -9.39 -17.94
CA TYR A 397 -14.73 -10.68 -18.55
C TYR A 397 -16.04 -11.23 -17.98
N ASP A 398 -16.79 -11.95 -18.81
CA ASP A 398 -17.95 -12.73 -18.39
C ASP A 398 -17.55 -14.04 -17.68
N ALA A 399 -18.54 -14.79 -17.19
CA ALA A 399 -18.31 -16.07 -16.50
C ALA A 399 -17.64 -17.15 -17.37
N ARG A 400 -17.68 -17.00 -18.69
CA ARG A 400 -17.07 -17.91 -19.66
C ARG A 400 -15.64 -17.49 -20.03
N GLY A 401 -15.15 -16.41 -19.44
CA GLY A 401 -13.82 -15.85 -19.72
C GLY A 401 -13.73 -15.03 -21.00
N ARG A 402 -14.88 -14.69 -21.62
CA ARG A 402 -14.92 -13.84 -22.80
C ARG A 402 -14.79 -12.38 -22.37
N ALA A 403 -13.88 -11.64 -22.97
CA ALA A 403 -13.71 -10.20 -22.73
C ALA A 403 -14.98 -9.44 -23.16
N ILE A 404 -15.48 -8.58 -22.27
CA ILE A 404 -16.62 -7.69 -22.47
C ILE A 404 -16.14 -6.31 -22.90
N THR A 405 -14.97 -5.88 -22.36
CA THR A 405 -14.33 -4.61 -22.71
C THR A 405 -13.00 -4.86 -23.42
N GLY A 406 -12.47 -3.82 -24.05
CA GLY A 406 -11.08 -3.74 -24.44
C GLY A 406 -10.17 -3.69 -23.21
N LEU A 407 -8.87 -3.50 -23.44
CA LEU A 407 -7.94 -3.11 -22.40
C LEU A 407 -8.07 -1.59 -22.20
N GLU A 408 -8.55 -1.21 -21.01
CA GLU A 408 -8.87 0.17 -20.68
C GLU A 408 -7.74 0.77 -19.82
N TRP A 409 -7.10 1.83 -20.29
CA TRP A 409 -5.96 2.45 -19.61
C TRP A 409 -6.41 3.52 -18.62
N ALA A 410 -6.23 3.26 -17.34
CA ALA A 410 -6.58 4.18 -16.24
C ALA A 410 -5.42 5.11 -15.86
N LEU A 411 -4.18 4.71 -16.12
CA LEU A 411 -2.96 5.49 -15.89
C LEU A 411 -1.93 5.10 -16.95
N ASN A 412 -1.21 6.08 -17.48
CA ASN A 412 -0.04 5.84 -18.32
C ASN A 412 0.96 6.99 -18.17
N SER A 413 2.04 6.73 -17.44
CA SER A 413 3.13 7.67 -17.14
C SER A 413 4.31 7.53 -18.11
N SER A 414 4.05 7.19 -19.36
CA SER A 414 5.08 7.28 -20.41
C SER A 414 5.50 8.74 -20.69
N GLY A 415 4.64 9.68 -20.36
CA GLY A 415 4.87 11.11 -20.34
C GLY A 415 4.06 11.77 -19.24
N TYR A 416 4.25 13.06 -19.03
CA TYR A 416 3.61 13.82 -17.97
C TYR A 416 2.09 13.95 -18.15
N ILE A 417 1.37 13.66 -17.10
CA ILE A 417 -0.09 13.79 -17.04
C ILE A 417 -0.44 15.23 -16.66
N SER A 418 -1.29 15.87 -17.44
CA SER A 418 -1.73 17.24 -17.16
C SER A 418 -2.35 17.35 -15.75
N PRO A 419 -1.99 18.37 -14.96
CA PRO A 419 -2.56 18.60 -13.63
C PRO A 419 -4.09 18.64 -13.58
N SER A 420 -4.73 19.10 -14.66
CA SER A 420 -6.19 19.13 -14.79
C SER A 420 -6.85 17.75 -14.74
N LEU A 421 -6.10 16.69 -15.05
CA LEU A 421 -6.57 15.30 -14.98
C LEU A 421 -6.42 14.67 -13.59
N LYS A 422 -5.83 15.37 -12.64
CA LYS A 422 -5.63 14.86 -11.28
C LYS A 422 -6.90 14.30 -10.64
N PRO A 423 -8.07 15.00 -10.63
CA PRO A 423 -9.31 14.46 -10.05
C PRO A 423 -9.92 13.32 -10.88
N VAL A 424 -9.45 13.13 -12.12
CA VAL A 424 -9.90 12.06 -13.00
C VAL A 424 -9.06 10.80 -12.83
N VAL A 425 -7.75 10.95 -12.67
CA VAL A 425 -6.80 9.83 -12.46
C VAL A 425 -6.88 9.31 -11.04
N LEU A 426 -6.95 10.21 -10.06
CA LEU A 426 -6.89 9.87 -8.65
C LEU A 426 -8.27 9.93 -8.01
N ALA A 427 -8.59 8.91 -7.22
CA ALA A 427 -9.81 8.89 -6.44
C ALA A 427 -9.73 9.85 -5.23
N PRO A 428 -10.87 10.31 -4.70
CA PRO A 428 -10.91 11.07 -3.46
C PRO A 428 -10.20 10.34 -2.32
N GLY A 429 -9.37 11.06 -1.58
CA GLY A 429 -8.58 10.48 -0.50
C GLY A 429 -7.18 10.00 -0.90
N ALA A 430 -6.82 10.07 -2.19
CA ALA A 430 -5.44 9.90 -2.61
C ALA A 430 -4.57 11.01 -1.97
N THR A 431 -3.46 10.62 -1.35
CA THR A 431 -2.55 11.55 -0.66
C THR A 431 -1.11 11.17 -0.94
N ASN A 432 -0.26 12.17 -1.05
CA ASN A 432 1.18 12.00 -0.96
C ASN A 432 1.69 12.92 0.15
N PRO A 433 1.74 12.45 1.40
CA PRO A 433 2.08 13.27 2.54
C PRO A 433 3.58 13.59 2.66
N GLY A 434 4.35 13.47 1.59
CA GLY A 434 5.81 13.57 1.59
C GLY A 434 6.37 14.81 2.30
N PHE A 435 5.70 15.96 2.20
CA PHE A 435 6.11 17.19 2.89
C PHE A 435 5.81 17.16 4.40
N ASP A 436 4.60 16.77 4.78
CA ASP A 436 4.21 16.76 6.20
C ASP A 436 5.05 15.78 7.01
N CYS A 437 5.54 14.74 6.36
CA CYS A 437 6.35 13.72 6.99
C CYS A 437 7.79 14.14 7.24
N PHE A 438 8.31 14.98 6.39
CA PHE A 438 9.64 15.55 6.58
C PHE A 438 9.70 16.38 7.87
N TYR A 439 8.68 17.19 8.13
CA TYR A 439 8.63 18.03 9.34
C TYR A 439 8.27 17.24 10.60
N THR A 440 7.48 16.20 10.49
CA THR A 440 6.99 15.43 11.65
C THR A 440 7.90 14.24 12.00
N ARG A 441 8.94 13.96 11.23
CA ARG A 441 9.80 12.76 11.33
C ARG A 441 9.00 11.45 11.29
N LEU A 442 7.82 11.47 10.74
CA LEU A 442 7.02 10.29 10.48
C LEU A 442 7.43 9.72 9.13
N ILE A 443 7.55 8.41 9.04
CA ILE A 443 7.63 7.75 7.73
C ILE A 443 6.23 7.77 7.18
N CYS A 444 5.98 8.63 6.22
CA CYS A 444 4.71 8.72 5.55
C CYS A 444 4.81 8.15 4.16
N ILE A 445 3.78 7.46 3.77
CA ILE A 445 3.73 6.79 2.50
C ILE A 445 2.55 7.31 1.72
N PRO A 446 2.74 7.50 0.43
CA PRO A 446 1.69 7.90 -0.45
C PRO A 446 0.52 6.91 -0.39
N ASN A 447 -0.68 7.43 -0.30
CA ASN A 447 -1.90 6.66 -0.50
C ASN A 447 -2.38 6.90 -1.92
N TRP A 448 -1.84 6.14 -2.87
CA TRP A 448 -2.24 6.26 -4.25
C TRP A 448 -3.48 5.42 -4.52
N VAL A 449 -4.62 6.09 -4.54
CA VAL A 449 -5.91 5.51 -4.92
C VAL A 449 -6.27 6.02 -6.30
N TYR A 450 -6.41 5.11 -7.23
CA TYR A 450 -6.66 5.42 -8.63
C TYR A 450 -8.12 5.18 -9.00
N ASN A 451 -8.68 6.04 -9.86
CA ASN A 451 -9.92 5.77 -10.56
C ASN A 451 -9.63 4.82 -11.73
N LEU A 452 -9.82 3.53 -11.53
CA LEU A 452 -9.61 2.55 -12.60
C LEU A 452 -10.69 2.63 -13.67
N ALA A 453 -11.96 2.71 -13.25
CA ALA A 453 -13.10 2.92 -14.14
C ALA A 453 -13.95 4.10 -13.69
N GLY A 454 -14.45 4.89 -14.61
CA GLY A 454 -15.16 6.13 -14.33
C GLY A 454 -14.26 7.34 -14.11
N GLY A 455 -12.98 7.21 -14.45
CA GLY A 455 -12.00 8.29 -14.50
C GLY A 455 -11.61 8.64 -15.94
N LEU A 456 -10.39 8.28 -16.35
CA LEU A 456 -9.96 8.37 -17.76
C LEU A 456 -10.68 7.38 -18.66
N THR A 457 -11.18 6.29 -18.11
CA THR A 457 -11.96 5.26 -18.80
C THR A 457 -13.42 5.37 -18.42
N GLU A 458 -14.29 4.74 -19.22
CA GLU A 458 -15.70 4.62 -18.90
C GLU A 458 -15.93 3.76 -17.65
N PRO A 459 -17.01 4.00 -16.91
CA PRO A 459 -17.45 3.09 -15.85
C PRO A 459 -17.72 1.68 -16.38
N LEU A 460 -17.72 0.68 -15.50
CA LEU A 460 -18.14 -0.67 -15.86
C LEU A 460 -19.54 -0.63 -16.50
N PRO A 461 -19.79 -1.38 -17.60
CA PRO A 461 -20.99 -1.25 -18.41
C PRO A 461 -22.23 -1.92 -17.78
N PHE A 462 -22.55 -1.59 -16.52
CA PHE A 462 -23.62 -2.21 -15.75
C PHE A 462 -24.98 -2.19 -16.45
N GLY A 463 -25.27 -1.13 -17.22
CA GLY A 463 -26.51 -1.06 -18.01
C GLY A 463 -26.64 -2.11 -19.12
N ARG A 464 -25.54 -2.80 -19.46
CA ARG A 464 -25.49 -3.83 -20.50
C ARG A 464 -25.14 -5.22 -19.97
N MET A 465 -24.93 -5.35 -18.64
CA MET A 465 -24.57 -6.62 -18.02
C MET A 465 -25.79 -7.40 -17.57
N ALA A 466 -25.83 -8.68 -17.90
CA ALA A 466 -26.83 -9.61 -17.38
C ALA A 466 -26.47 -10.01 -15.93
N ARG A 467 -27.48 -10.56 -15.21
CA ARG A 467 -27.18 -11.17 -13.90
C ARG A 467 -26.20 -12.32 -14.06
N GLY A 468 -25.13 -12.32 -13.24
CA GLY A 468 -24.14 -13.38 -13.33
C GLY A 468 -22.84 -13.07 -12.63
N ARG A 469 -21.88 -13.96 -12.83
CA ARG A 469 -20.51 -13.79 -12.35
C ARG A 469 -19.66 -13.10 -13.39
N TYR A 470 -18.78 -12.22 -12.91
CA TYR A 470 -17.86 -11.48 -13.75
C TYR A 470 -16.47 -11.49 -13.12
N ARG A 471 -15.46 -11.26 -13.94
CA ARG A 471 -14.08 -11.09 -13.53
C ARG A 471 -13.56 -9.76 -14.08
N LEU A 472 -13.14 -8.90 -13.18
CA LEU A 472 -12.36 -7.71 -13.48
C LEU A 472 -10.90 -8.07 -13.31
N THR A 473 -10.11 -7.99 -14.37
CA THR A 473 -8.66 -8.16 -14.29
C THR A 473 -8.02 -6.78 -14.36
N ILE A 474 -7.21 -6.46 -13.35
CA ILE A 474 -6.47 -5.21 -13.23
C ILE A 474 -5.02 -5.52 -13.50
N TYR A 475 -4.37 -4.69 -14.28
CA TYR A 475 -2.98 -4.80 -14.67
C TYR A 475 -2.21 -3.57 -14.21
N ALA A 476 -0.99 -3.76 -13.73
CA ALA A 476 -0.07 -2.70 -13.35
C ALA A 476 1.32 -2.95 -13.94
N TRP A 477 1.98 -1.90 -14.40
CA TRP A 477 3.35 -1.92 -14.88
C TRP A 477 4.22 -0.98 -14.05
N ASP A 478 5.48 -1.34 -13.87
CA ASP A 478 6.52 -0.45 -13.37
C ASP A 478 7.29 0.24 -14.51
N PHE A 479 8.23 1.10 -14.15
CA PHE A 479 9.07 1.82 -15.12
C PHE A 479 10.12 0.92 -15.80
N ALA A 480 10.39 -0.27 -15.29
CA ALA A 480 11.27 -1.27 -15.91
C ALA A 480 10.52 -2.21 -16.87
N GLY A 481 9.18 -2.24 -16.80
CA GLY A 481 8.31 -3.05 -17.63
C GLY A 481 7.85 -4.35 -16.95
N ASN A 482 8.16 -4.56 -15.66
CA ASN A 482 7.55 -5.67 -14.93
C ASN A 482 6.04 -5.45 -14.81
N THR A 483 5.28 -6.53 -14.86
CA THR A 483 3.82 -6.46 -14.92
C THR A 483 3.20 -7.37 -13.87
N SER A 484 2.17 -6.87 -13.21
CA SER A 484 1.29 -7.62 -12.31
C SER A 484 -0.12 -7.64 -12.83
N ALA A 485 -0.86 -8.70 -12.49
CA ALA A 485 -2.28 -8.80 -12.76
C ALA A 485 -3.04 -9.27 -11.52
N LEU A 486 -4.20 -8.70 -11.28
CA LEU A 486 -5.14 -9.10 -10.22
C LEU A 486 -6.49 -9.46 -10.84
N ASP A 487 -6.94 -10.69 -10.61
CA ASP A 487 -8.28 -11.15 -10.96
C ASP A 487 -9.25 -10.92 -9.79
N TYR A 488 -10.15 -9.97 -9.93
CA TYR A 488 -11.22 -9.73 -8.96
C TYR A 488 -12.55 -10.25 -9.50
N ARG A 489 -13.17 -11.20 -8.76
CA ARG A 489 -14.44 -11.82 -9.16
C ARG A 489 -15.58 -11.25 -8.34
N PHE A 490 -16.66 -10.88 -9.02
CA PHE A 490 -17.85 -10.34 -8.40
C PHE A 490 -19.13 -10.88 -9.07
N ASN A 491 -20.26 -10.75 -8.38
CA ASN A 491 -21.57 -11.04 -8.91
C ASN A 491 -22.27 -9.75 -9.30
N PHE A 492 -22.94 -9.73 -10.45
CA PHE A 492 -23.81 -8.63 -10.84
C PHE A 492 -25.28 -9.09 -10.80
N PRO A 493 -26.23 -8.30 -10.26
CA PRO A 493 -26.01 -7.02 -9.60
C PRO A 493 -25.19 -7.18 -8.33
N LEU A 494 -24.48 -6.11 -7.98
CA LEU A 494 -23.74 -6.06 -6.74
C LEU A 494 -24.69 -6.25 -5.56
N ALA A 495 -24.28 -7.02 -4.55
CA ALA A 495 -25.04 -7.12 -3.31
C ALA A 495 -25.21 -5.71 -2.71
N SER A 496 -26.42 -5.39 -2.23
CA SER A 496 -26.77 -4.06 -1.69
C SER A 496 -25.86 -3.56 -0.53
N SER A 497 -25.01 -4.42 0.00
CA SER A 497 -23.99 -4.10 1.00
C SER A 497 -22.67 -3.59 0.40
N ALA A 498 -22.50 -3.64 -0.92
CA ALA A 498 -21.29 -3.15 -1.62
C ALA A 498 -21.40 -1.67 -2.02
N SER A 499 -22.60 -1.07 -1.96
CA SER A 499 -22.77 0.34 -2.24
C SER A 499 -22.44 1.18 -1.01
N MET A 500 -21.19 1.59 -0.83
CA MET A 500 -20.92 2.78 -0.05
C MET A 500 -21.52 3.97 -0.80
N ARG A 501 -22.35 4.75 -0.11
CA ARG A 501 -22.89 5.99 -0.64
C ARG A 501 -21.74 6.95 -0.89
N SER A 502 -21.72 7.56 -2.06
CA SER A 502 -20.77 8.61 -2.48
C SER A 502 -20.71 9.81 -1.54
N ASP A 503 -21.60 9.89 -0.58
CA ASP A 503 -21.81 11.03 0.30
C ASP A 503 -21.01 10.96 1.61
N GLU A 504 -20.31 9.85 1.91
CA GLU A 504 -19.50 9.74 3.14
C GLU A 504 -18.06 10.31 2.99
N PHE A 505 -17.69 10.72 1.80
CA PHE A 505 -16.51 11.56 1.59
C PHE A 505 -16.94 13.02 1.55
N GLY A 506 -17.19 13.61 2.72
CA GLY A 506 -17.42 15.05 2.83
C GLY A 506 -16.27 15.82 2.15
N PRO A 507 -16.55 17.05 1.66
CA PRO A 507 -15.54 17.84 0.98
C PRO A 507 -14.35 18.01 1.92
N LEU A 508 -13.16 17.64 1.45
CA LEU A 508 -11.91 17.95 2.10
C LEU A 508 -11.86 19.48 2.24
N ASN A 509 -11.78 19.92 3.46
CA ASN A 509 -11.71 21.33 3.83
C ASN A 509 -10.58 22.02 3.03
N PRO A 510 -10.84 23.01 2.17
CA PRO A 510 -9.85 23.62 1.29
C PRO A 510 -8.97 24.68 1.98
N HIS A 511 -8.90 24.68 3.30
CA HIS A 511 -8.06 25.61 4.04
C HIS A 511 -6.73 24.99 4.45
N PHE A 512 -5.80 24.95 3.52
CA PHE A 512 -4.38 25.10 3.78
C PHE A 512 -3.86 26.15 2.80
N ASP A 513 -3.84 27.37 3.25
CA ASP A 513 -3.06 28.46 2.68
C ASP A 513 -1.57 28.30 3.05
N PRO A 514 -0.62 28.86 2.25
CA PRO A 514 0.76 28.47 2.02
C PRO A 514 1.71 28.52 3.21
#